data_c70f1f5987e6be8b4d71811123c3a54e
#
_entry.id   c70f1f5987e6be8b4d71811123c3a54e
#
_cell.length_a   1.000
_cell.length_b   1.000
_cell.length_c   1.000
_cell.angle_alpha   90.00
_cell.angle_beta   90.00
_cell.angle_gamma   90.00
#
_symmetry.space_group_name_H-M   'P 1'
#
loop_
_entity.id
_entity.type
_entity.pdbx_description
1 polymer ?
#
loop_
_entity_poly.entity_id
_entity_poly.type
_entity_poly.pdbx_seq_one_letter_code
_entity_poly.pdbx_strand_id
1 'polypeptide(L)'
;MAYEAVIGLECHIQLKTRSKMFCGCPAEFGAPPNSNVCPVCLGLPGALPVTNRAAVDAALRLGLALGGSIRRRSVFARKHYFYPDAPKNYQITQYDLPLCEGGALTVAAAPGGQTSGGHS
;
A
#
# COMPACT_ATOMS: atom_id res chain seq x y z
N MET A 1 -30.09 25.06 -2.30
CA MET A 1 -28.71 24.64 -2.03
C MET A 1 -28.48 23.29 -2.66
N ALA A 2 -27.53 23.17 -3.58
CA ALA A 2 -27.18 21.90 -4.18
C ALA A 2 -26.07 21.22 -3.36
N TYR A 3 -26.13 19.91 -3.19
CA TYR A 3 -25.10 19.11 -2.54
C TYR A 3 -24.31 18.34 -3.61
N GLU A 4 -23.00 18.31 -3.46
CA GLU A 4 -22.10 17.52 -4.28
C GLU A 4 -21.58 16.33 -3.46
N ALA A 5 -21.72 15.11 -3.99
CA ALA A 5 -21.18 13.93 -3.37
C ALA A 5 -19.72 13.75 -3.79
N VAL A 6 -18.80 13.67 -2.82
CA VAL A 6 -17.40 13.35 -3.05
C VAL A 6 -17.10 12.00 -2.40
N ILE A 7 -16.73 11.01 -3.21
CA ILE A 7 -16.51 9.64 -2.75
C ILE A 7 -15.07 9.25 -3.03
N GLY A 8 -14.35 8.80 -2.00
CA GLY A 8 -13.02 8.23 -2.10
C GLY A 8 -13.06 6.74 -1.81
N LEU A 9 -12.27 5.96 -2.56
CA LEU A 9 -12.05 4.54 -2.32
C LEU A 9 -10.58 4.30 -2.06
N GLU A 10 -10.29 3.44 -1.10
CA GLU A 10 -8.94 2.99 -0.78
C GLU A 10 -8.91 1.46 -0.78
N CYS A 11 -7.98 0.90 -1.54
CA CYS A 11 -7.80 -0.54 -1.61
C CYS A 11 -6.46 -0.94 -1.02
N HIS A 12 -6.46 -1.92 -0.12
CA HIS A 12 -5.26 -2.51 0.44
C HIS A 12 -5.02 -3.88 -0.18
N ILE A 13 -3.82 -4.09 -0.71
CA ILE A 13 -3.42 -5.33 -1.35
C ILE A 13 -2.32 -5.98 -0.53
N GLN A 14 -2.55 -7.22 -0.12
CA GLN A 14 -1.52 -8.04 0.52
C GLN A 14 -0.75 -8.81 -0.54
N LEU A 15 0.53 -8.50 -0.68
CA LEU A 15 1.40 -9.15 -1.64
C LEU A 15 1.88 -10.51 -1.11
N LYS A 16 2.10 -11.46 -2.02
CA LYS A 16 2.65 -12.78 -1.70
C LYS A 16 4.18 -12.77 -1.65
N THR A 17 4.75 -11.85 -0.90
CA THR A 17 6.19 -11.80 -0.66
C THR A 17 6.59 -12.72 0.50
N ARG A 18 7.84 -13.19 0.52
CA ARG A 18 8.34 -14.03 1.60
C ARG A 18 8.56 -13.27 2.90
N SER A 19 8.92 -12.01 2.78
CA SER A 19 9.16 -11.11 3.91
C SER A 19 8.23 -9.90 3.87
N LYS A 20 8.11 -9.23 5.00
CA LYS A 20 7.30 -8.01 5.15
C LYS A 20 7.82 -6.88 4.28
N MET A 21 7.00 -5.86 4.09
CA MET A 21 7.30 -4.71 3.24
C MET A 21 8.53 -3.92 3.68
N PHE A 22 8.75 -3.76 4.98
CA PHE A 22 9.78 -2.88 5.54
C PHE A 22 10.76 -3.54 6.50
N CYS A 23 10.71 -4.86 6.62
CA CYS A 23 11.68 -5.62 7.42
C CYS A 23 11.85 -7.04 6.86
N GLY A 24 12.83 -7.76 7.38
CA GLY A 24 13.15 -9.13 6.95
C GLY A 24 12.31 -10.23 7.57
N CYS A 25 11.35 -9.91 8.44
CA CYS A 25 10.51 -10.93 9.06
C CYS A 25 9.66 -11.67 8.04
N PRO A 26 9.40 -12.97 8.25
CA PRO A 26 8.50 -13.73 7.40
C PRO A 26 7.10 -13.11 7.35
N ALA A 27 6.48 -13.16 6.16
CA ALA A 27 5.11 -12.69 5.93
C ALA A 27 4.11 -13.86 5.86
N GLU A 28 4.39 -14.95 6.55
CA GLU A 28 3.55 -16.15 6.57
C GLU A 28 2.24 -15.92 7.33
N PHE A 29 1.16 -16.41 6.75
CA PHE A 29 -0.14 -16.39 7.41
C PHE A 29 -0.27 -17.55 8.41
N GLY A 30 -0.91 -17.28 9.55
CA GLY A 30 -1.22 -18.31 10.53
C GLY A 30 -0.09 -18.65 11.50
N ALA A 31 1.00 -17.88 11.52
CA ALA A 31 2.03 -18.04 12.54
C ALA A 31 1.50 -17.68 13.94
N PRO A 32 2.07 -18.25 15.02
CA PRO A 32 1.68 -17.88 16.38
C PRO A 32 1.82 -16.38 16.64
N PRO A 33 1.00 -15.77 17.51
CA PRO A 33 1.11 -14.36 17.84
C PRO A 33 2.53 -13.98 18.29
N ASN A 34 3.02 -12.82 17.82
CA ASN A 34 4.34 -12.27 18.16
C ASN A 34 5.55 -13.14 17.81
N SER A 35 5.39 -14.09 16.87
CA SER A 35 6.51 -14.94 16.42
C SER A 35 7.31 -14.31 15.27
N ASN A 36 6.67 -13.52 14.41
CA ASN A 36 7.30 -12.86 13.26
C ASN A 36 7.51 -11.37 13.55
N VAL A 37 8.33 -11.07 14.54
CA VAL A 37 8.64 -9.72 14.97
C VAL A 37 10.13 -9.48 15.04
N CYS A 38 10.55 -8.24 14.78
CA CYS A 38 11.92 -7.78 14.88
C CYS A 38 11.95 -6.33 15.40
N PRO A 39 13.12 -5.79 15.77
CA PRO A 39 13.21 -4.40 16.21
C PRO A 39 12.61 -3.38 15.26
N VAL A 40 12.67 -3.62 13.96
CA VAL A 40 12.13 -2.71 12.93
C VAL A 40 10.60 -2.68 12.98
N CYS A 41 9.93 -3.82 12.86
CA CYS A 41 8.47 -3.84 12.85
C CYS A 41 7.83 -3.53 14.23
N LEU A 42 8.60 -3.69 15.31
CA LEU A 42 8.21 -3.24 16.64
C LEU A 42 8.48 -1.74 16.88
N GLY A 43 9.25 -1.09 16.00
CA GLY A 43 9.55 0.32 16.12
C GLY A 43 10.48 0.66 17.28
N LEU A 44 11.44 -0.21 17.60
CA LEU A 44 12.40 0.02 18.67
C LEU A 44 13.35 1.18 18.33
N PRO A 45 13.87 1.91 19.33
CA PRO A 45 14.78 3.02 19.10
C PRO A 45 16.01 2.64 18.27
N GLY A 46 16.31 3.45 17.25
CA GLY A 46 17.44 3.24 16.34
C GLY A 46 17.20 2.25 15.20
N ALA A 47 16.08 1.53 15.19
CA ALA A 47 15.72 0.65 14.10
C ALA A 47 15.10 1.42 12.93
N LEU A 48 15.60 1.21 11.72
CA LEU A 48 15.10 1.86 10.50
C LEU A 48 14.52 0.84 9.53
N PRO A 49 13.37 1.15 8.89
CA PRO A 49 12.78 0.28 7.90
C PRO A 49 13.63 0.21 6.63
N VAL A 50 13.62 -0.96 5.99
CA VAL A 50 14.24 -1.19 4.69
C VAL A 50 13.19 -1.76 3.75
N THR A 51 13.04 -1.15 2.58
CA THR A 51 12.01 -1.52 1.61
C THR A 51 12.31 -2.88 0.97
N ASN A 52 11.28 -3.72 0.90
CA ASN A 52 11.35 -5.01 0.22
C ASN A 52 11.29 -4.82 -1.30
N ARG A 53 12.36 -5.16 -1.99
CA ARG A 53 12.46 -5.04 -3.45
C ARG A 53 11.36 -5.82 -4.18
N ALA A 54 11.07 -7.04 -3.75
CA ALA A 54 10.01 -7.86 -4.36
C ALA A 54 8.63 -7.20 -4.28
N ALA A 55 8.35 -6.49 -3.20
CA ALA A 55 7.11 -5.73 -3.05
C ALA A 55 7.05 -4.53 -4.01
N VAL A 56 8.16 -3.81 -4.18
CA VAL A 56 8.27 -2.71 -5.15
C VAL A 56 8.10 -3.23 -6.58
N ASP A 57 8.75 -4.33 -6.94
CA ASP A 57 8.61 -4.94 -8.26
C ASP A 57 7.15 -5.37 -8.54
N ALA A 58 6.47 -5.93 -7.56
CA ALA A 58 5.05 -6.29 -7.67
C ALA A 58 4.16 -5.06 -7.84
N ALA A 59 4.42 -3.98 -7.11
CA ALA A 59 3.69 -2.72 -7.25
C ALA A 59 3.90 -2.08 -8.62
N LEU A 60 5.12 -2.11 -9.17
CA LEU A 60 5.42 -1.63 -10.51
C LEU A 60 4.67 -2.43 -11.58
N ARG A 61 4.63 -3.75 -11.45
CA ARG A 61 3.87 -4.63 -12.36
C ARG A 61 2.38 -4.31 -12.32
N LEU A 62 1.82 -4.10 -11.14
CA LEU A 62 0.42 -3.72 -10.98
C LEU A 62 0.14 -2.36 -11.63
N GLY A 63 0.99 -1.36 -11.38
CA GLY A 63 0.86 -0.04 -11.98
C GLY A 63 0.89 -0.08 -13.51
N LEU A 64 1.80 -0.85 -14.10
CA LEU A 64 1.88 -1.06 -15.54
C LEU A 64 0.66 -1.80 -16.10
N ALA A 65 0.18 -2.83 -15.40
CA ALA A 65 -1.00 -3.59 -15.79
C ALA A 65 -2.26 -2.74 -15.83
N LEU A 66 -2.37 -1.75 -14.97
CA LEU A 66 -3.46 -0.79 -14.94
C LEU A 66 -3.28 0.38 -15.91
N GLY A 67 -2.17 0.43 -16.65
CA GLY A 67 -1.86 1.53 -17.55
C GLY A 67 -1.47 2.82 -16.82
N GLY A 68 -1.04 2.72 -15.59
CA GLY A 68 -0.59 3.85 -14.79
C GLY A 68 0.77 4.38 -15.23
N SER A 69 1.06 5.60 -14.82
CA SER A 69 2.35 6.27 -15.04
C SER A 69 3.29 6.00 -13.87
N ILE A 70 4.42 5.38 -14.15
CA ILE A 70 5.45 5.10 -13.14
C ILE A 70 6.32 6.33 -12.96
N ARG A 71 6.51 6.74 -11.71
CA ARG A 71 7.43 7.82 -11.36
C ARG A 71 8.85 7.29 -11.20
N ARG A 72 9.83 7.98 -11.77
CA ARG A 72 11.25 7.65 -11.60
C ARG A 72 11.76 7.97 -10.19
N ARG A 73 11.08 8.87 -9.51
CA ARG A 73 11.36 9.24 -8.13
C ARG A 73 10.08 9.16 -7.32
N SER A 74 10.10 8.39 -6.27
CA SER A 74 9.06 8.34 -5.25
C SER A 74 9.67 8.50 -3.87
N VAL A 75 8.91 9.00 -2.93
CA VAL A 75 9.39 9.25 -1.57
C VAL A 75 8.35 8.73 -0.59
N PHE A 76 8.81 7.95 0.38
CA PHE A 76 7.98 7.55 1.50
C PHE A 76 7.78 8.72 2.46
N ALA A 77 6.55 8.89 2.91
CA ALA A 77 6.18 9.79 3.97
C ALA A 77 5.82 9.00 5.23
N ARG A 78 5.71 9.68 6.34
CA ARG A 78 5.32 9.08 7.60
C ARG A 78 4.07 9.76 8.14
N LYS A 79 3.08 8.94 8.51
CA LYS A 79 1.85 9.38 9.16
C LYS A 79 1.82 8.86 10.58
N HIS A 80 1.66 9.73 11.55
CA HIS A 80 1.50 9.31 12.94
C HIS A 80 0.17 8.57 13.12
N TYR A 81 0.24 7.43 13.80
CA TYR A 81 -0.89 6.56 14.01
C TYR A 81 -0.74 5.83 15.35
N PHE A 82 -1.53 6.23 16.34
CA PHE A 82 -1.44 5.75 17.72
C PHE A 82 -2.61 4.82 18.03
N TYR A 83 -2.47 3.56 17.66
CA TYR A 83 -3.45 2.52 17.93
C TYR A 83 -2.76 1.21 18.38
N PRO A 84 -3.47 0.34 19.11
CA PRO A 84 -2.89 -0.92 19.62
C PRO A 84 -2.35 -1.85 18.53
N ASP A 85 -2.87 -1.77 17.30
CA ASP A 85 -2.42 -2.56 16.15
C ASP A 85 -1.15 -2.01 15.47
N ALA A 86 -0.64 -0.87 15.90
CA ALA A 86 0.54 -0.23 15.34
C ALA A 86 1.58 0.07 16.45
N PRO A 87 2.39 -0.91 16.87
CA PRO A 87 3.32 -0.73 17.98
C PRO A 87 4.40 0.34 17.73
N LYS A 88 4.73 0.61 16.48
CA LYS A 88 5.68 1.67 16.10
C LYS A 88 5.10 3.09 16.08
N ASN A 89 3.78 3.25 16.29
CA ASN A 89 3.06 4.52 16.34
C ASN A 89 3.14 5.38 15.06
N TYR A 90 3.51 4.81 13.94
CA TYR A 90 3.46 5.47 12.64
C TYR A 90 3.19 4.49 11.52
N GLN A 91 2.68 5.01 10.42
CA GLN A 91 2.46 4.30 9.17
C GLN A 91 3.29 4.94 8.06
N ILE A 92 3.95 4.12 7.25
CA ILE A 92 4.66 4.59 6.06
C ILE A 92 3.64 4.75 4.94
N THR A 93 3.71 5.88 4.26
CA THR A 93 2.75 6.24 3.20
C THR A 93 3.47 6.90 2.03
N GLN A 94 2.80 7.05 0.90
CA GLN A 94 3.29 7.76 -0.29
C GLN A 94 2.19 8.65 -0.86
N TYR A 95 1.90 9.77 -0.22
CA TYR A 95 0.84 10.66 -0.68
C TYR A 95 1.30 11.63 -1.78
N ASP A 96 2.39 12.38 -1.53
CA ASP A 96 2.83 13.44 -2.45
C ASP A 96 3.61 12.92 -3.68
N LEU A 97 4.47 11.94 -3.47
CA LEU A 97 5.32 11.36 -4.51
C LEU A 97 5.15 9.83 -4.53
N PRO A 98 3.97 9.34 -4.97
CA PRO A 98 3.69 7.91 -5.05
C PRO A 98 4.55 7.23 -6.12
N LEU A 99 4.63 5.92 -6.06
CA LEU A 99 5.34 5.09 -7.03
C LEU A 99 4.69 5.14 -8.42
N CYS A 100 3.37 5.18 -8.45
CA CYS A 100 2.56 5.16 -9.66
C CYS A 100 1.32 6.04 -9.50
N GLU A 101 0.91 6.67 -10.59
CA GLU A 101 -0.30 7.49 -10.65
C GLU A 101 -1.15 7.13 -11.85
N GLY A 102 -2.44 7.42 -11.76
CA GLY A 102 -3.38 7.14 -12.82
C GLY A 102 -3.64 5.66 -13.01
N GLY A 103 -4.10 5.31 -14.17
CA GLY A 103 -4.50 3.95 -14.49
C GLY A 103 -6.01 3.80 -14.52
N ALA A 104 -6.45 2.71 -15.12
CA ALA A 104 -7.87 2.38 -15.23
C ALA A 104 -8.06 0.87 -15.35
N LEU A 105 -9.19 0.40 -14.88
CA LEU A 105 -9.63 -0.97 -15.05
C LEU A 105 -11.00 -0.95 -15.70
N THR A 106 -11.10 -1.54 -16.89
CA THR A 106 -12.40 -1.72 -17.56
C THR A 106 -13.08 -2.96 -17.00
N VAL A 107 -14.23 -2.75 -16.40
CA VAL A 107 -15.05 -3.84 -15.84
C VAL A 107 -16.26 -4.04 -16.74
N ALA A 108 -16.50 -5.29 -17.16
CA ALA A 108 -17.74 -5.64 -17.85
C ALA A 108 -18.90 -5.55 -16.86
N ALA A 109 -19.79 -4.59 -17.08
CA ALA A 109 -21.00 -4.45 -16.27
C ALA A 109 -22.12 -5.34 -16.82
N ALA A 110 -23.04 -5.78 -15.95
CA ALA A 110 -24.28 -6.40 -16.37
C ALA A 110 -25.08 -5.43 -17.25
N PRO A 111 -25.97 -5.92 -18.16
CA PRO A 111 -26.78 -5.05 -19.05
C PRO A 111 -27.48 -3.96 -18.23
N GLY A 112 -27.17 -2.67 -18.51
CA GLY A 112 -27.71 -1.51 -17.79
C GLY A 112 -26.75 -0.83 -16.80
N GLY A 113 -25.51 -1.32 -16.63
CA GLY A 113 -24.51 -0.71 -15.75
C GLY A 113 -23.61 0.31 -16.47
N GLN A 114 -23.25 1.39 -15.75
CA GLN A 114 -22.28 2.38 -16.23
C GLN A 114 -20.85 1.93 -15.92
N THR A 115 -19.93 2.17 -16.84
CA THR A 115 -18.49 2.00 -16.63
C THR A 115 -17.97 3.08 -15.71
N SER A 116 -17.42 2.71 -14.56
CA SER A 116 -16.70 3.66 -13.69
C SER A 116 -15.21 3.62 -14.02
N GLY A 117 -14.70 4.68 -14.61
CA GLY A 117 -13.27 4.94 -14.69
C GLY A 117 -12.80 5.61 -13.39
N GLY A 118 -11.88 4.96 -12.69
CA GLY A 118 -11.26 5.59 -11.52
C GLY A 118 -10.06 6.42 -11.94
N HIS A 119 -10.09 7.71 -11.65
CA HIS A 119 -8.90 8.54 -11.62
C HIS A 119 -8.44 8.64 -10.17
N SER A 120 -7.21 8.31 -9.90
CA SER A 120 -6.54 8.59 -8.63
C SER A 120 -5.53 9.70 -8.82
#